data_59785470948a18793503e4dd5ad9717b
#
_entry.id   59785470948a18793503e4dd5ad9717b
#
_cell.length_a   1.000
_cell.length_b   1.000
_cell.length_c   1.000
_cell.angle_alpha   90.00
_cell.angle_beta   90.00
_cell.angle_gamma   90.00
#
_symmetry.space_group_name_H-M   'P 1'
#
loop_
_entity.id
_entity.type
_entity.pdbx_description
1 polymer ?
#
loop_
_entity_poly.entity_id
_entity_poly.type
_entity_poly.pdbx_seq_one_letter_code
_entity_poly.pdbx_strand_id
1 'polypeptide(L)'
;MRNYTDGKSAEQLIGHIGFCGPVEVDTSSVKKVLITGAGSYIGETFRAYAGKHYPALHIDAVDMLDRSWKKADFSSYDIVYHVAGIAHADVGNVDDATKEKYYKVNTDLAVEVCKKAKAEGVKEFIFMSSMIVYGDSAPYGKKKVVDEHTVPQPANFYGDSKLQADVAVRDLADDKFKVVVLRPPMIYGKGSKGNYPSLAKLAKKLPIFPKIENERSMLHIDNLCEFLCQIMLVEFCTPSVVLIPQNAEWTKTSEMVREIGEVCGKRVRIVGILNPAVWLGSKVPGKIGGLVNKAFGNSAYAQSMSVYEGIDYQKVDLKESIRRTEG
;
A
#
# COMPACT_ATOMS: atom_id res chain seq x y z
N MET A 1 -21.03 -8.46 -13.03
CA MET A 1 -20.05 -7.54 -12.41
C MET A 1 -19.53 -6.60 -13.51
N ARG A 2 -19.48 -5.31 -13.25
CA ARG A 2 -18.98 -4.33 -14.25
C ARG A 2 -17.46 -4.40 -14.27
N ASN A 3 -16.86 -4.56 -15.44
CA ASN A 3 -15.41 -4.53 -15.58
C ASN A 3 -14.98 -3.09 -15.92
N TYR A 4 -14.28 -2.42 -15.01
CA TYR A 4 -13.86 -1.03 -15.16
C TYR A 4 -12.54 -0.87 -15.93
N THR A 5 -11.86 -1.96 -16.24
CA THR A 5 -10.60 -1.95 -17.01
C THR A 5 -10.80 -2.28 -18.49
N ASP A 6 -11.97 -2.77 -18.88
CA ASP A 6 -12.28 -3.11 -20.26
C ASP A 6 -12.18 -1.86 -21.17
N GLY A 7 -11.46 -2.01 -22.28
CA GLY A 7 -11.27 -0.95 -23.26
C GLY A 7 -10.36 0.20 -22.84
N LYS A 8 -9.73 0.13 -21.66
CA LYS A 8 -8.80 1.17 -21.20
C LYS A 8 -7.44 1.04 -21.90
N SER A 9 -6.86 2.19 -22.29
CA SER A 9 -5.49 2.26 -22.80
C SER A 9 -4.46 2.02 -21.68
N ALA A 10 -3.20 1.76 -22.08
CA ALA A 10 -2.09 1.62 -21.13
C ALA A 10 -1.95 2.87 -20.24
N GLU A 11 -2.03 4.06 -20.82
CA GLU A 11 -1.95 5.34 -20.10
C GLU A 11 -3.09 5.50 -19.09
N GLN A 12 -4.30 5.09 -19.45
CA GLN A 12 -5.44 5.12 -18.53
C GLN A 12 -5.27 4.13 -17.36
N LEU A 13 -4.65 2.97 -17.59
CA LEU A 13 -4.35 2.01 -16.53
C LEU A 13 -3.21 2.50 -15.63
N ILE A 14 -2.15 3.10 -16.18
CA ILE A 14 -1.04 3.69 -15.45
C ILE A 14 -1.55 4.85 -14.59
N GLY A 15 -2.24 5.82 -15.19
CA GLY A 15 -2.64 7.08 -14.59
C GLY A 15 -1.52 8.10 -14.55
N HIS A 16 -1.81 9.32 -14.11
CA HIS A 16 -0.82 10.35 -13.89
C HIS A 16 -0.05 10.08 -12.60
N ILE A 17 1.24 9.77 -12.71
CA ILE A 17 2.10 9.43 -11.56
C ILE A 17 2.83 10.69 -11.07
N GLY A 18 2.72 10.96 -9.76
CA GLY A 18 3.38 12.08 -9.11
C GLY A 18 2.65 13.41 -9.25
N PHE A 19 3.23 14.45 -8.68
CA PHE A 19 2.73 15.83 -8.79
C PHE A 19 3.21 16.48 -10.10
N CYS A 20 2.50 17.52 -10.55
CA CYS A 20 2.88 18.28 -11.74
C CYS A 20 4.12 19.17 -11.53
N GLY A 21 4.60 19.28 -10.31
CA GLY A 21 5.74 20.12 -9.91
C GLY A 21 5.89 20.13 -8.40
N PRO A 22 6.72 21.05 -7.88
CA PRO A 22 6.86 21.23 -6.44
C PRO A 22 5.51 21.51 -5.76
N VAL A 23 5.32 20.99 -4.57
CA VAL A 23 4.12 21.22 -3.76
C VAL A 23 4.49 21.88 -2.44
N GLU A 24 3.54 22.60 -1.87
CA GLU A 24 3.67 23.22 -0.55
C GLU A 24 2.66 22.59 0.41
N VAL A 25 3.13 22.19 1.59
CA VAL A 25 2.28 21.67 2.66
C VAL A 25 1.71 22.82 3.45
N ASP A 26 0.43 23.16 3.23
CA ASP A 26 -0.26 24.24 3.93
C ASP A 26 -0.83 23.76 5.26
N THR A 27 -0.13 24.05 6.35
CA THR A 27 -0.56 23.76 7.72
C THR A 27 -1.41 24.89 8.34
N SER A 28 -1.66 25.99 7.62
CA SER A 28 -2.46 27.11 8.10
C SER A 28 -3.96 26.86 8.02
N SER A 29 -4.38 25.98 7.10
CA SER A 29 -5.79 25.61 6.91
C SER A 29 -6.12 24.33 7.66
N VAL A 30 -7.27 24.31 8.37
CA VAL A 30 -7.79 23.11 9.01
C VAL A 30 -8.57 22.29 7.99
N LYS A 31 -8.24 21.00 7.88
CA LYS A 31 -8.95 20.04 7.02
C LYS A 31 -9.72 19.02 7.86
N LYS A 32 -10.96 18.75 7.46
CA LYS A 32 -11.77 17.69 8.05
C LYS A 32 -11.68 16.45 7.17
N VAL A 33 -11.24 15.35 7.75
CA VAL A 33 -10.98 14.08 7.05
C VAL A 33 -11.90 13.00 7.61
N LEU A 34 -12.61 12.31 6.72
CA LEU A 34 -13.38 11.12 7.06
C LEU A 34 -12.65 9.86 6.59
N ILE A 35 -12.23 9.02 7.52
CA ILE A 35 -11.71 7.69 7.20
C ILE A 35 -12.89 6.73 7.02
N THR A 36 -13.01 6.12 5.85
CA THR A 36 -13.97 5.04 5.61
C THR A 36 -13.26 3.69 5.77
N GLY A 37 -13.54 3.01 6.88
CA GLY A 37 -12.87 1.78 7.32
C GLY A 37 -12.36 1.89 8.75
N ALA A 38 -13.22 2.31 9.69
CA ALA A 38 -12.93 2.31 11.12
C ALA A 38 -12.48 0.91 11.58
N GLY A 39 -11.56 0.86 12.56
CA GLY A 39 -10.98 -0.39 13.06
C GLY A 39 -9.93 -1.02 12.12
N SER A 40 -9.63 -0.43 10.98
CA SER A 40 -8.52 -0.91 10.13
C SER A 40 -7.17 -0.52 10.72
N TYR A 41 -6.17 -1.42 10.59
CA TYR A 41 -4.81 -1.16 11.08
C TYR A 41 -4.24 0.17 10.58
N ILE A 42 -4.32 0.42 9.28
CA ILE A 42 -3.78 1.64 8.67
C ILE A 42 -4.57 2.88 9.12
N GLY A 43 -5.91 2.81 9.09
CA GLY A 43 -6.77 3.94 9.46
C GLY A 43 -6.60 4.36 10.91
N GLU A 44 -6.57 3.40 11.85
CA GLU A 44 -6.40 3.70 13.28
C GLU A 44 -4.99 4.22 13.59
N THR A 45 -3.95 3.63 12.95
CA THR A 45 -2.57 4.13 13.14
C THR A 45 -2.42 5.54 12.59
N PHE A 46 -2.98 5.82 11.41
CA PHE A 46 -2.96 7.15 10.81
C PHE A 46 -3.70 8.17 11.70
N ARG A 47 -4.90 7.84 12.19
CA ARG A 47 -5.67 8.72 13.06
C ARG A 47 -4.90 9.09 14.33
N ALA A 48 -4.27 8.09 14.96
CA ALA A 48 -3.45 8.29 16.16
C ALA A 48 -2.21 9.15 15.86
N TYR A 49 -1.54 8.89 14.72
CA TYR A 49 -0.36 9.64 14.30
C TYR A 49 -0.70 11.11 14.00
N ALA A 50 -1.71 11.34 13.17
CA ALA A 50 -2.12 12.69 12.78
C ALA A 50 -2.60 13.50 13.98
N GLY A 51 -3.40 12.93 14.88
CA GLY A 51 -3.85 13.59 16.09
C GLY A 51 -2.71 14.05 17.02
N LYS A 52 -1.55 13.37 16.94
CA LYS A 52 -0.36 13.74 17.73
C LYS A 52 0.52 14.78 17.03
N HIS A 53 0.64 14.73 15.72
CA HIS A 53 1.67 15.46 14.98
C HIS A 53 1.11 16.56 14.07
N TYR A 54 -0.19 16.48 13.68
CA TYR A 54 -0.80 17.36 12.69
C TYR A 54 -2.14 17.94 13.18
N PRO A 55 -2.12 18.95 14.05
CA PRO A 55 -3.35 19.57 14.61
C PRO A 55 -4.26 20.21 13.55
N ALA A 56 -3.74 20.48 12.36
CA ALA A 56 -4.51 20.96 11.22
C ALA A 56 -5.44 19.88 10.60
N LEU A 57 -5.30 18.60 10.98
CA LEU A 57 -6.13 17.51 10.49
C LEU A 57 -7.12 17.04 11.56
N HIS A 58 -8.42 17.30 11.36
CA HIS A 58 -9.49 16.73 12.17
C HIS A 58 -9.99 15.44 11.54
N ILE A 59 -9.80 14.29 12.20
CA ILE A 59 -10.03 12.99 11.60
C ILE A 59 -11.14 12.24 12.35
N ASP A 60 -12.22 11.98 11.63
CA ASP A 60 -13.28 11.06 12.03
C ASP A 60 -13.18 9.75 11.24
N ALA A 61 -13.85 8.71 11.73
CA ALA A 61 -13.87 7.42 11.06
C ALA A 61 -15.27 6.81 11.10
N VAL A 62 -15.66 6.17 9.99
CA VAL A 62 -16.91 5.46 9.85
C VAL A 62 -16.69 4.00 9.53
N ASP A 63 -17.45 3.11 10.17
CA ASP A 63 -17.42 1.68 9.91
C ASP A 63 -18.09 1.36 8.58
N MET A 64 -17.50 0.42 7.82
CA MET A 64 -17.96 -0.03 6.52
C MET A 64 -18.54 -1.45 6.55
N LEU A 65 -18.57 -2.10 7.72
CA LEU A 65 -19.04 -3.49 7.85
C LEU A 65 -20.55 -3.62 7.69
N ASP A 66 -21.29 -2.60 8.11
CA ASP A 66 -22.73 -2.52 7.90
C ASP A 66 -23.09 -1.41 6.89
N ARG A 67 -24.36 -1.22 6.63
CA ARG A 67 -24.85 -0.20 5.70
C ARG A 67 -25.12 1.17 6.34
N SER A 68 -24.81 1.36 7.62
CA SER A 68 -25.05 2.63 8.34
C SER A 68 -24.27 3.79 7.76
N TRP A 69 -23.10 3.55 7.20
CA TRP A 69 -22.28 4.56 6.52
C TRP A 69 -23.03 5.27 5.38
N LYS A 70 -24.02 4.62 4.76
CA LYS A 70 -24.82 5.24 3.69
C LYS A 70 -25.67 6.41 4.19
N LYS A 71 -25.98 6.42 5.49
CA LYS A 71 -26.73 7.50 6.16
C LYS A 71 -25.82 8.54 6.81
N ALA A 72 -24.52 8.26 6.93
CA ALA A 72 -23.56 9.23 7.45
C ALA A 72 -23.45 10.41 6.50
N ASP A 73 -23.40 11.61 7.05
CA ASP A 73 -23.26 12.85 6.31
C ASP A 73 -21.76 13.09 5.98
N PHE A 74 -21.44 13.13 4.69
CA PHE A 74 -20.06 13.39 4.22
C PHE A 74 -19.86 14.87 3.87
N SER A 75 -20.92 15.68 3.80
CA SER A 75 -20.85 17.07 3.32
C SER A 75 -20.01 17.99 4.20
N SER A 76 -19.80 17.62 5.45
CA SER A 76 -18.99 18.40 6.41
C SER A 76 -17.48 18.13 6.31
N TYR A 77 -17.04 17.21 5.44
CA TYR A 77 -15.64 16.82 5.28
C TYR A 77 -15.03 17.38 3.99
N ASP A 78 -13.77 17.81 4.09
CA ASP A 78 -12.98 18.24 2.94
C ASP A 78 -12.44 17.02 2.17
N ILE A 79 -12.04 15.97 2.90
CA ILE A 79 -11.35 14.79 2.39
C ILE A 79 -12.04 13.51 2.88
N VAL A 80 -12.23 12.56 1.97
CA VAL A 80 -12.58 11.17 2.33
C VAL A 80 -11.38 10.27 2.03
N TYR A 81 -10.84 9.62 3.06
CA TYR A 81 -9.77 8.62 2.94
C TYR A 81 -10.36 7.21 3.02
N HIS A 82 -10.43 6.54 1.87
CA HIS A 82 -10.98 5.19 1.77
C HIS A 82 -9.88 4.13 1.94
N VAL A 83 -9.84 3.53 3.12
CA VAL A 83 -8.88 2.49 3.51
C VAL A 83 -9.54 1.12 3.73
N ALA A 84 -10.87 1.06 3.69
CA ALA A 84 -11.60 -0.20 3.75
C ALA A 84 -11.25 -1.10 2.57
N GLY A 85 -11.01 -2.37 2.87
CA GLY A 85 -10.69 -3.35 1.85
C GLY A 85 -10.29 -4.69 2.45
N ILE A 86 -10.39 -5.74 1.65
CA ILE A 86 -9.90 -7.07 1.99
C ILE A 86 -8.51 -7.22 1.37
N ALA A 87 -7.51 -7.48 2.21
CA ALA A 87 -6.14 -7.80 1.83
C ALA A 87 -5.77 -9.20 2.33
N HIS A 88 -4.59 -9.69 1.95
CA HIS A 88 -4.01 -10.94 2.45
C HIS A 88 -4.77 -12.22 2.05
N ALA A 89 -5.23 -12.29 0.79
CA ALA A 89 -5.80 -13.50 0.25
C ALA A 89 -4.77 -14.64 0.18
N ASP A 90 -5.15 -15.83 0.63
CA ASP A 90 -4.56 -17.04 0.10
C ASP A 90 -5.19 -17.27 -1.29
N VAL A 91 -4.53 -16.75 -2.33
CA VAL A 91 -5.06 -16.73 -3.71
C VAL A 91 -5.01 -18.12 -4.40
N GLY A 92 -4.48 -19.15 -3.71
CA GLY A 92 -4.17 -20.45 -4.35
C GLY A 92 -5.38 -21.34 -4.64
N ASN A 93 -6.40 -21.34 -3.79
CA ASN A 93 -7.60 -22.19 -3.95
C ASN A 93 -8.78 -21.51 -3.27
N VAL A 94 -9.43 -20.59 -3.97
CA VAL A 94 -10.56 -19.82 -3.44
C VAL A 94 -11.78 -20.12 -4.29
N ASP A 95 -12.91 -20.32 -3.65
CA ASP A 95 -14.18 -20.46 -4.32
C ASP A 95 -14.65 -19.14 -4.95
N ASP A 96 -15.61 -19.23 -5.85
CA ASP A 96 -16.11 -18.06 -6.58
C ASP A 96 -16.84 -17.06 -5.65
N ALA A 97 -17.46 -17.56 -4.57
CA ALA A 97 -18.09 -16.70 -3.58
C ALA A 97 -17.07 -15.80 -2.85
N THR A 98 -15.89 -16.35 -2.53
CA THR A 98 -14.80 -15.57 -1.96
C THR A 98 -14.26 -14.55 -2.96
N LYS A 99 -14.05 -14.91 -4.24
CA LYS A 99 -13.64 -13.95 -5.27
C LYS A 99 -14.66 -12.81 -5.41
N GLU A 100 -15.94 -13.14 -5.48
CA GLU A 100 -17.03 -12.15 -5.57
C GLU A 100 -17.01 -11.19 -4.36
N LYS A 101 -16.73 -11.70 -3.16
CA LYS A 101 -16.58 -10.87 -1.95
C LYS A 101 -15.44 -9.85 -2.10
N TYR A 102 -14.31 -10.23 -2.74
CA TYR A 102 -13.21 -9.28 -2.99
C TYR A 102 -13.65 -8.15 -3.92
N TYR A 103 -14.34 -8.45 -5.01
CA TYR A 103 -14.86 -7.41 -5.91
C TYR A 103 -15.90 -6.54 -5.23
N LYS A 104 -16.83 -7.12 -4.45
CA LYS A 104 -17.81 -6.34 -3.70
C LYS A 104 -17.19 -5.36 -2.71
N VAL A 105 -16.13 -5.80 -1.99
CA VAL A 105 -15.51 -4.97 -0.94
C VAL A 105 -14.43 -4.06 -1.50
N ASN A 106 -13.56 -4.55 -2.40
CA ASN A 106 -12.46 -3.73 -2.90
C ASN A 106 -12.86 -2.81 -4.04
N THR A 107 -13.84 -3.23 -4.88
CA THR A 107 -14.27 -2.47 -6.05
C THR A 107 -15.58 -1.76 -5.84
N ASP A 108 -16.69 -2.52 -5.66
CA ASP A 108 -18.02 -1.91 -5.65
C ASP A 108 -18.20 -0.93 -4.49
N LEU A 109 -17.75 -1.31 -3.29
CA LEU A 109 -17.81 -0.43 -2.12
C LEU A 109 -16.97 0.84 -2.31
N ALA A 110 -15.73 0.72 -2.83
CA ALA A 110 -14.87 1.88 -3.06
C ALA A 110 -15.52 2.87 -4.05
N VAL A 111 -16.10 2.35 -5.13
CA VAL A 111 -16.81 3.17 -6.15
C VAL A 111 -18.07 3.81 -5.55
N GLU A 112 -18.83 3.07 -4.73
CA GLU A 112 -20.05 3.59 -4.08
C GLU A 112 -19.70 4.72 -3.10
N VAL A 113 -18.67 4.55 -2.29
CA VAL A 113 -18.18 5.57 -1.35
C VAL A 113 -17.66 6.80 -2.09
N CYS A 114 -16.87 6.61 -3.16
CA CYS A 114 -16.35 7.70 -3.97
C CYS A 114 -17.49 8.53 -4.61
N LYS A 115 -18.52 7.86 -5.16
CA LYS A 115 -19.69 8.53 -5.71
C LYS A 115 -20.45 9.32 -4.65
N LYS A 116 -20.63 8.76 -3.45
CA LYS A 116 -21.28 9.45 -2.33
C LYS A 116 -20.48 10.68 -1.92
N ALA A 117 -19.16 10.55 -1.74
CA ALA A 117 -18.29 11.67 -1.40
C ALA A 117 -18.43 12.83 -2.42
N LYS A 118 -18.34 12.50 -3.71
CA LYS A 118 -18.54 13.48 -4.79
C LYS A 118 -19.91 14.14 -4.76
N ALA A 119 -20.97 13.35 -4.61
CA ALA A 119 -22.36 13.85 -4.61
C ALA A 119 -22.65 14.77 -3.40
N GLU A 120 -21.98 14.57 -2.27
CA GLU A 120 -22.12 15.37 -1.07
C GLU A 120 -21.12 16.54 -0.98
N GLY A 121 -20.36 16.81 -2.05
CA GLY A 121 -19.54 18.02 -2.15
C GLY A 121 -18.17 17.92 -1.49
N VAL A 122 -17.72 16.72 -1.12
CA VAL A 122 -16.32 16.46 -0.70
C VAL A 122 -15.39 16.90 -1.82
N LYS A 123 -14.26 17.52 -1.48
CA LYS A 123 -13.32 18.05 -2.47
C LYS A 123 -12.28 17.03 -2.92
N GLU A 124 -11.92 16.10 -2.04
CA GLU A 124 -10.84 15.15 -2.30
C GLU A 124 -11.19 13.74 -1.82
N PHE A 125 -10.86 12.75 -2.64
CA PHE A 125 -11.02 11.34 -2.33
C PHE A 125 -9.67 10.62 -2.45
N ILE A 126 -9.17 10.10 -1.34
CA ILE A 126 -7.91 9.34 -1.30
C ILE A 126 -8.24 7.85 -1.24
N PHE A 127 -7.80 7.09 -2.22
CA PHE A 127 -8.03 5.64 -2.32
C PHE A 127 -6.76 4.84 -2.02
N MET A 128 -6.85 3.92 -1.06
CA MET A 128 -5.78 2.98 -0.75
C MET A 128 -5.81 1.79 -1.72
N SER A 129 -5.08 1.90 -2.83
CA SER A 129 -4.78 0.82 -3.76
C SER A 129 -3.59 -0.02 -3.25
N SER A 130 -2.76 -0.61 -4.11
CA SER A 130 -1.61 -1.43 -3.71
C SER A 130 -0.68 -1.70 -4.89
N MET A 131 0.60 -2.00 -4.63
CA MET A 131 1.56 -2.54 -5.60
C MET A 131 1.09 -3.82 -6.30
N ILE A 132 0.15 -4.56 -5.70
CA ILE A 132 -0.38 -5.82 -6.26
C ILE A 132 -1.01 -5.64 -7.64
N VAL A 133 -1.44 -4.43 -8.00
CA VAL A 133 -1.97 -4.11 -9.34
C VAL A 133 -0.94 -4.33 -10.46
N TYR A 134 0.35 -4.35 -10.13
CA TYR A 134 1.43 -4.65 -11.07
C TYR A 134 1.80 -6.14 -11.13
N GLY A 135 0.99 -7.00 -10.51
CA GLY A 135 1.18 -8.45 -10.48
C GLY A 135 2.15 -8.94 -9.40
N ASP A 136 2.48 -10.21 -9.47
CA ASP A 136 3.30 -10.87 -8.46
C ASP A 136 4.77 -10.45 -8.52
N SER A 137 5.49 -10.74 -7.43
CA SER A 137 6.96 -10.59 -7.37
C SER A 137 7.62 -11.46 -8.45
N ALA A 138 8.72 -10.99 -9.03
CA ALA A 138 9.54 -11.82 -9.90
C ALA A 138 10.07 -13.03 -9.12
N PRO A 139 10.23 -14.20 -9.77
CA PRO A 139 10.82 -15.37 -9.14
C PRO A 139 12.22 -15.09 -8.58
N TYR A 140 12.65 -15.92 -7.62
CA TYR A 140 13.99 -15.87 -7.06
C TYR A 140 15.07 -15.77 -8.15
N GLY A 141 15.98 -14.81 -8.02
CA GLY A 141 17.05 -14.56 -8.99
C GLY A 141 16.65 -13.78 -10.25
N LYS A 142 15.38 -13.38 -10.39
CA LYS A 142 14.92 -12.48 -11.47
C LYS A 142 14.67 -11.10 -10.90
N LYS A 143 15.04 -10.05 -11.66
CA LYS A 143 14.73 -8.67 -11.29
C LYS A 143 13.33 -8.26 -11.78
N LYS A 144 12.65 -7.43 -10.99
CA LYS A 144 11.44 -6.72 -11.38
C LYS A 144 11.44 -5.37 -10.66
N VAL A 145 11.53 -4.33 -11.46
CA VAL A 145 11.37 -2.95 -11.00
C VAL A 145 10.20 -2.35 -11.78
N VAL A 146 9.23 -1.83 -11.07
CA VAL A 146 8.11 -1.10 -11.63
C VAL A 146 8.52 0.36 -11.74
N ASP A 147 8.36 0.94 -12.92
CA ASP A 147 8.64 2.33 -13.24
C ASP A 147 7.37 3.05 -13.76
N GLU A 148 7.51 4.32 -14.13
CA GLU A 148 6.42 5.17 -14.62
C GLU A 148 5.77 4.70 -15.92
N HIS A 149 6.42 3.82 -16.66
CA HIS A 149 5.93 3.25 -17.93
C HIS A 149 5.32 1.85 -17.75
N THR A 150 5.46 1.28 -16.57
CA THR A 150 4.99 -0.09 -16.30
C THR A 150 3.47 -0.12 -16.24
N VAL A 151 2.85 -0.84 -17.17
CA VAL A 151 1.39 -1.01 -17.20
C VAL A 151 0.94 -1.96 -16.09
N PRO A 152 -0.04 -1.58 -15.25
CA PRO A 152 -0.64 -2.48 -14.29
C PRO A 152 -1.19 -3.76 -14.95
N GLN A 153 -0.76 -4.91 -14.44
CA GLN A 153 -1.18 -6.22 -14.90
C GLN A 153 -1.30 -7.18 -13.71
N PRO A 154 -2.46 -7.19 -13.04
CA PRO A 154 -2.67 -8.01 -11.86
C PRO A 154 -2.59 -9.51 -12.18
N ALA A 155 -1.96 -10.29 -11.30
CA ALA A 155 -1.78 -11.71 -11.48
C ALA A 155 -2.93 -12.57 -10.92
N ASN A 156 -3.85 -11.95 -10.17
CA ASN A 156 -4.92 -12.66 -9.47
C ASN A 156 -6.11 -11.73 -9.18
N PHE A 157 -7.22 -12.31 -8.73
CA PHE A 157 -8.48 -11.60 -8.45
C PHE A 157 -8.35 -10.48 -7.40
N TYR A 158 -7.43 -10.61 -6.43
CA TYR A 158 -7.20 -9.54 -5.45
C TYR A 158 -6.56 -8.32 -6.12
N GLY A 159 -5.49 -8.52 -6.88
CA GLY A 159 -4.86 -7.45 -7.64
C GLY A 159 -5.82 -6.82 -8.65
N ASP A 160 -6.62 -7.66 -9.34
CA ASP A 160 -7.61 -7.20 -10.30
C ASP A 160 -8.72 -6.38 -9.63
N SER A 161 -9.28 -6.83 -8.50
CA SER A 161 -10.28 -6.05 -7.75
C SER A 161 -9.77 -4.68 -7.32
N LYS A 162 -8.48 -4.58 -6.95
CA LYS A 162 -7.85 -3.30 -6.60
C LYS A 162 -7.64 -2.42 -7.83
N LEU A 163 -7.22 -2.98 -8.97
CA LEU A 163 -7.02 -2.21 -10.20
C LEU A 163 -8.36 -1.69 -10.75
N GLN A 164 -9.40 -2.49 -10.73
CA GLN A 164 -10.73 -2.05 -11.15
C GLN A 164 -11.25 -0.88 -10.31
N ALA A 165 -11.07 -0.95 -8.98
CA ALA A 165 -11.41 0.17 -8.09
C ALA A 165 -10.58 1.43 -8.41
N ASP A 166 -9.26 1.27 -8.53
CA ASP A 166 -8.29 2.31 -8.84
C ASP A 166 -8.68 3.09 -10.12
N VAL A 167 -8.98 2.38 -11.19
CA VAL A 167 -9.45 2.98 -12.44
C VAL A 167 -10.81 3.64 -12.28
N ALA A 168 -11.77 2.95 -11.66
CA ALA A 168 -13.13 3.44 -11.52
C ALA A 168 -13.25 4.71 -10.68
N VAL A 169 -12.46 4.83 -9.60
CA VAL A 169 -12.48 6.05 -8.78
C VAL A 169 -11.80 7.21 -9.49
N ARG A 170 -10.70 6.98 -10.26
CA ARG A 170 -10.05 8.00 -11.08
C ARG A 170 -10.97 8.54 -12.19
N ASP A 171 -11.80 7.68 -12.78
CA ASP A 171 -12.80 8.10 -13.78
C ASP A 171 -13.89 9.04 -13.20
N LEU A 172 -14.03 9.11 -11.87
CA LEU A 172 -14.96 10.04 -11.21
C LEU A 172 -14.37 11.42 -10.93
N ALA A 173 -13.06 11.57 -11.10
CA ALA A 173 -12.37 12.84 -10.84
C ALA A 173 -12.78 13.93 -11.81
N ASP A 174 -12.79 15.18 -11.34
CA ASP A 174 -12.94 16.38 -12.16
C ASP A 174 -12.25 17.59 -11.48
N ASP A 175 -12.43 18.79 -12.00
CA ASP A 175 -11.78 19.99 -11.48
C ASP A 175 -12.20 20.34 -10.06
N LYS A 176 -13.40 19.92 -9.62
CA LYS A 176 -13.96 20.19 -8.30
C LYS A 176 -13.83 19.03 -7.32
N PHE A 177 -13.54 17.83 -7.81
CA PHE A 177 -13.42 16.61 -7.04
C PHE A 177 -12.14 15.88 -7.41
N LYS A 178 -11.13 16.04 -6.59
CA LYS A 178 -9.81 15.43 -6.80
C LYS A 178 -9.79 13.99 -6.32
N VAL A 179 -9.13 13.11 -7.06
CA VAL A 179 -8.95 11.70 -6.68
C VAL A 179 -7.48 11.36 -6.62
N VAL A 180 -7.02 10.98 -5.43
CA VAL A 180 -5.65 10.53 -5.16
C VAL A 180 -5.66 9.03 -4.96
N VAL A 181 -4.92 8.29 -5.77
CA VAL A 181 -4.76 6.85 -5.63
C VAL A 181 -3.37 6.54 -5.09
N LEU A 182 -3.32 5.81 -3.99
CA LEU A 182 -2.06 5.35 -3.40
C LEU A 182 -1.80 3.90 -3.78
N ARG A 183 -0.64 3.62 -4.38
CA ARG A 183 -0.20 2.24 -4.71
C ARG A 183 1.01 1.84 -3.85
N PRO A 184 0.88 1.77 -2.52
CA PRO A 184 2.01 1.44 -1.65
C PRO A 184 2.48 0.00 -1.87
N PRO A 185 3.78 -0.27 -1.62
CA PRO A 185 4.31 -1.62 -1.49
C PRO A 185 3.83 -2.27 -0.17
N MET A 186 4.50 -3.33 0.27
CA MET A 186 4.20 -3.97 1.56
C MET A 186 4.35 -2.99 2.72
N ILE A 187 3.24 -2.68 3.38
CA ILE A 187 3.22 -1.87 4.60
C ILE A 187 3.54 -2.75 5.80
N TYR A 188 4.42 -2.28 6.69
CA TYR A 188 4.78 -2.97 7.92
C TYR A 188 4.94 -1.99 9.09
N GLY A 189 4.92 -2.53 10.31
CA GLY A 189 5.03 -1.79 11.56
C GLY A 189 4.41 -2.58 12.70
N LYS A 190 4.41 -2.05 13.90
CA LYS A 190 3.87 -2.72 15.10
C LYS A 190 2.39 -3.05 14.90
N GLY A 191 2.03 -4.32 15.06
CA GLY A 191 0.65 -4.80 14.87
C GLY A 191 0.23 -5.02 13.43
N SER A 192 1.11 -4.84 12.44
CA SER A 192 0.81 -5.10 11.03
C SER A 192 0.47 -6.56 10.77
N LYS A 193 -0.41 -6.80 9.80
CA LYS A 193 -0.73 -8.15 9.29
C LYS A 193 0.11 -8.43 8.03
N GLY A 194 0.09 -9.67 7.57
CA GLY A 194 0.74 -10.06 6.30
C GLY A 194 2.09 -10.74 6.47
N ASN A 195 3.03 -10.46 5.57
CA ASN A 195 4.28 -11.24 5.48
C ASN A 195 5.33 -10.87 6.54
N TYR A 196 5.33 -9.62 7.02
CA TYR A 196 6.32 -9.16 8.00
C TYR A 196 6.31 -10.00 9.29
N PRO A 197 5.17 -10.26 9.97
CA PRO A 197 5.15 -11.09 11.17
C PRO A 197 5.73 -12.51 10.98
N SER A 198 5.53 -13.09 9.78
CA SER A 198 6.10 -14.39 9.45
C SER A 198 7.62 -14.33 9.34
N LEU A 199 8.14 -13.28 8.73
CA LEU A 199 9.57 -13.01 8.61
C LEU A 199 10.21 -12.76 9.97
N ALA A 200 9.56 -11.95 10.82
CA ALA A 200 9.99 -11.67 12.18
C ALA A 200 10.04 -12.95 13.03
N LYS A 201 9.04 -13.83 12.88
CA LYS A 201 9.04 -15.15 13.56
C LYS A 201 10.21 -16.02 13.15
N LEU A 202 10.59 -16.00 11.87
CA LEU A 202 11.76 -16.71 11.37
C LEU A 202 13.05 -16.10 11.94
N ALA A 203 13.20 -14.78 11.91
CA ALA A 203 14.38 -14.07 12.45
C ALA A 203 14.59 -14.37 13.95
N LYS A 204 13.51 -14.45 14.71
CA LYS A 204 13.54 -14.79 16.14
C LYS A 204 13.89 -16.25 16.43
N LYS A 205 13.75 -17.16 15.45
CA LYS A 205 13.96 -18.60 15.66
C LYS A 205 15.26 -19.12 15.04
N LEU A 206 15.64 -18.64 13.87
CA LEU A 206 16.72 -19.20 13.09
C LEU A 206 18.08 -18.57 13.48
N PRO A 207 19.12 -19.39 13.76
CA PRO A 207 20.48 -18.90 14.00
C PRO A 207 21.21 -18.53 12.70
N ILE A 208 20.77 -19.09 11.57
CA ILE A 208 21.33 -18.85 10.23
C ILE A 208 20.21 -18.60 9.23
N PHE A 209 20.49 -17.78 8.21
CA PHE A 209 19.55 -17.46 7.14
C PHE A 209 20.30 -17.32 5.79
N PRO A 210 19.69 -17.68 4.64
CA PRO A 210 20.35 -17.58 3.35
C PRO A 210 20.64 -16.13 2.98
N LYS A 211 21.75 -15.92 2.23
CA LYS A 211 22.12 -14.62 1.68
C LYS A 211 21.29 -14.32 0.45
N ILE A 212 20.18 -13.61 0.62
CA ILE A 212 19.26 -13.24 -0.45
C ILE A 212 19.59 -11.84 -0.96
N GLU A 213 19.87 -11.75 -2.24
CA GLU A 213 20.20 -10.47 -2.93
C GLU A 213 18.98 -9.96 -3.73
N ASN A 214 17.80 -10.03 -3.11
CA ASN A 214 16.60 -9.47 -3.70
C ASN A 214 16.42 -7.98 -3.36
N GLU A 215 15.65 -7.29 -4.17
CA GLU A 215 15.29 -5.89 -4.00
C GLU A 215 13.77 -5.81 -3.78
N ARG A 216 13.35 -5.20 -2.67
CA ARG A 216 11.95 -5.07 -2.31
C ARG A 216 11.67 -3.65 -1.85
N SER A 217 10.68 -3.04 -2.47
CA SER A 217 10.08 -1.85 -1.90
C SER A 217 9.24 -2.23 -0.70
N MET A 218 9.37 -1.46 0.35
CA MET A 218 8.60 -1.58 1.58
C MET A 218 8.23 -0.19 2.09
N LEU A 219 7.23 -0.11 2.94
CA LEU A 219 6.81 1.15 3.55
C LEU A 219 6.52 0.94 5.02
N HIS A 220 7.29 1.62 5.89
CA HIS A 220 6.98 1.63 7.31
C HIS A 220 5.71 2.43 7.58
N ILE A 221 4.90 2.00 8.52
CA ILE A 221 3.61 2.63 8.82
C ILE A 221 3.75 4.11 9.21
N ASP A 222 4.82 4.48 9.92
CA ASP A 222 5.05 5.87 10.30
C ASP A 222 5.37 6.75 9.09
N ASN A 223 6.17 6.23 8.12
CA ASN A 223 6.43 6.93 6.87
C ASN A 223 5.16 7.09 6.03
N LEU A 224 4.28 6.08 6.03
CA LEU A 224 2.96 6.20 5.39
C LEU A 224 2.08 7.23 6.09
N CYS A 225 2.04 7.25 7.42
CA CYS A 225 1.25 8.23 8.18
C CYS A 225 1.75 9.65 7.94
N GLU A 226 3.07 9.84 7.94
CA GLU A 226 3.69 11.13 7.62
C GLU A 226 3.35 11.58 6.19
N PHE A 227 3.45 10.65 5.22
CA PHE A 227 3.05 10.91 3.84
C PHE A 227 1.59 11.33 3.72
N LEU A 228 0.68 10.58 4.33
CA LEU A 228 -0.75 10.88 4.33
C LEU A 228 -1.05 12.26 4.93
N CYS A 229 -0.42 12.61 6.06
CA CYS A 229 -0.60 13.92 6.67
C CYS A 229 -0.18 15.05 5.73
N GLN A 230 0.97 14.90 5.06
CA GLN A 230 1.47 15.94 4.17
C GLN A 230 0.61 16.08 2.91
N ILE A 231 0.24 14.97 2.24
CA ILE A 231 -0.56 15.05 1.00
C ILE A 231 -1.98 15.57 1.23
N MET A 232 -2.56 15.38 2.41
CA MET A 232 -3.88 15.95 2.76
C MET A 232 -3.85 17.48 2.97
N LEU A 233 -2.66 18.06 3.07
CA LEU A 233 -2.41 19.49 3.24
C LEU A 233 -1.82 20.15 1.98
N VAL A 234 -1.87 19.43 0.84
CA VAL A 234 -1.40 19.93 -0.47
C VAL A 234 -2.60 20.17 -1.38
N GLU A 235 -2.47 21.10 -2.32
CA GLU A 235 -3.43 21.29 -3.39
C GLU A 235 -2.99 20.54 -4.65
N PHE A 236 -3.91 19.75 -5.24
CA PHE A 236 -3.66 19.00 -6.47
C PHE A 236 -4.09 19.79 -7.71
N CYS A 237 -3.15 20.03 -8.63
CA CYS A 237 -3.40 20.74 -9.89
C CYS A 237 -4.11 19.87 -10.94
N THR A 238 -4.01 18.53 -10.85
CA THR A 238 -4.71 17.59 -11.75
C THR A 238 -5.96 17.02 -11.10
N PRO A 239 -6.99 16.65 -11.89
CA PRO A 239 -8.18 15.98 -11.35
C PRO A 239 -7.86 14.65 -10.65
N SER A 240 -6.94 13.85 -11.19
CA SER A 240 -6.52 12.61 -10.55
C SER A 240 -5.01 12.41 -10.60
N VAL A 241 -4.47 11.78 -9.56
CA VAL A 241 -3.05 11.48 -9.42
C VAL A 241 -2.85 10.09 -8.80
N VAL A 242 -1.79 9.41 -9.21
CA VAL A 242 -1.31 8.17 -8.61
C VAL A 242 -0.02 8.45 -7.86
N LEU A 243 0.01 8.16 -6.56
CA LEU A 243 1.18 8.34 -5.71
C LEU A 243 1.69 6.98 -5.20
N ILE A 244 3.00 6.83 -5.16
CA ILE A 244 3.69 5.57 -4.88
C ILE A 244 4.66 5.77 -3.71
N PRO A 245 4.17 5.92 -2.47
CA PRO A 245 5.04 6.06 -1.33
C PRO A 245 5.79 4.76 -1.03
N GLN A 246 7.09 4.87 -0.76
CA GLN A 246 7.93 3.78 -0.26
C GLN A 246 9.01 4.34 0.67
N ASN A 247 9.70 3.45 1.42
CA ASN A 247 10.89 3.86 2.17
C ASN A 247 12.00 4.34 1.22
N ALA A 248 12.94 5.12 1.75
CA ALA A 248 14.04 5.70 0.98
C ALA A 248 14.93 4.65 0.28
N GLU A 249 14.99 3.44 0.82
CA GLU A 249 15.83 2.37 0.31
C GLU A 249 15.07 1.09 0.05
N TRP A 250 15.50 0.35 -0.96
CA TRP A 250 15.07 -1.03 -1.14
C TRP A 250 15.67 -1.92 -0.05
N THR A 251 14.88 -2.87 0.39
CA THR A 251 15.28 -3.79 1.46
C THR A 251 15.51 -5.18 0.92
N LYS A 252 16.62 -5.82 1.30
CA LYS A 252 16.86 -7.25 1.08
C LYS A 252 16.20 -8.07 2.18
N THR A 253 15.60 -9.20 1.83
CA THR A 253 14.97 -10.08 2.84
C THR A 253 15.97 -10.54 3.90
N SER A 254 17.21 -10.85 3.50
CA SER A 254 18.26 -11.24 4.45
C SER A 254 18.69 -10.12 5.39
N GLU A 255 18.72 -8.89 4.89
CA GLU A 255 19.03 -7.70 5.69
C GLU A 255 17.95 -7.46 6.75
N MET A 256 16.69 -7.48 6.34
CA MET A 256 15.57 -7.35 7.26
C MET A 256 15.59 -8.42 8.36
N VAL A 257 15.89 -9.69 8.00
CA VAL A 257 15.99 -10.78 8.99
C VAL A 257 17.15 -10.54 9.97
N ARG A 258 18.29 -10.03 9.50
CA ARG A 258 19.42 -9.68 10.36
C ARG A 258 19.05 -8.57 11.33
N GLU A 259 18.50 -7.48 10.85
CA GLU A 259 18.11 -6.32 11.68
C GLU A 259 17.03 -6.70 12.71
N ILE A 260 16.01 -7.48 12.31
CA ILE A 260 15.01 -8.00 13.27
C ILE A 260 15.68 -8.85 14.34
N GLY A 261 16.62 -9.72 13.95
CA GLY A 261 17.38 -10.54 14.90
C GLY A 261 18.13 -9.67 15.90
N GLU A 262 18.88 -8.67 15.44
CA GLU A 262 19.66 -7.77 16.27
C GLU A 262 18.79 -7.01 17.27
N VAL A 263 17.69 -6.42 16.83
CA VAL A 263 16.73 -5.71 17.70
C VAL A 263 16.14 -6.64 18.77
N CYS A 264 15.90 -7.91 18.41
CA CYS A 264 15.38 -8.91 19.34
C CYS A 264 16.46 -9.60 20.18
N GLY A 265 17.69 -9.09 20.21
CA GLY A 265 18.80 -9.65 21.00
C GLY A 265 19.37 -10.97 20.46
N LYS A 266 19.14 -11.29 19.18
CA LYS A 266 19.62 -12.51 18.52
C LYS A 266 20.53 -12.18 17.35
N ARG A 267 21.65 -12.89 17.24
CA ARG A 267 22.55 -12.80 16.10
C ARG A 267 22.18 -13.84 15.05
N VAL A 268 21.53 -13.39 13.96
CA VAL A 268 21.25 -14.23 12.78
C VAL A 268 22.43 -14.12 11.80
N ARG A 269 23.09 -15.23 11.50
CA ARG A 269 24.20 -15.26 10.54
C ARG A 269 23.64 -15.42 9.12
N ILE A 270 23.95 -14.48 8.24
CA ILE A 270 23.60 -14.54 6.83
C ILE A 270 24.66 -15.33 6.08
N VAL A 271 24.27 -16.46 5.46
CA VAL A 271 25.23 -17.41 4.85
C VAL A 271 24.85 -17.77 3.42
N GLY A 272 25.81 -17.69 2.49
CA GLY A 272 25.59 -18.02 1.08
C GLY A 272 25.46 -19.54 0.80
N ILE A 273 25.95 -20.40 1.69
CA ILE A 273 25.90 -21.85 1.52
C ILE A 273 24.48 -22.41 1.40
N LEU A 274 23.48 -21.68 1.89
CA LEU A 274 22.05 -22.06 1.79
C LEU A 274 21.42 -21.65 0.46
N ASN A 275 22.06 -20.81 -0.37
CA ASN A 275 21.47 -20.28 -1.60
C ASN A 275 21.13 -21.37 -2.63
N PRO A 276 21.94 -22.44 -2.83
CA PRO A 276 21.56 -23.53 -3.72
C PRO A 276 20.24 -24.22 -3.32
N ALA A 277 20.01 -24.41 -2.02
CA ALA A 277 18.75 -24.97 -1.52
C ALA A 277 17.55 -24.05 -1.80
N VAL A 278 17.73 -22.73 -1.63
CA VAL A 278 16.71 -21.74 -1.98
C VAL A 278 16.42 -21.76 -3.48
N TRP A 279 17.46 -21.84 -4.32
CA TRP A 279 17.31 -21.92 -5.77
C TRP A 279 16.56 -23.19 -6.19
N LEU A 280 16.91 -24.35 -5.64
CA LEU A 280 16.16 -25.58 -5.87
C LEU A 280 14.71 -25.46 -5.42
N GLY A 281 14.46 -24.95 -4.21
CA GLY A 281 13.14 -24.70 -3.67
C GLY A 281 12.29 -23.77 -4.55
N SER A 282 12.90 -22.77 -5.18
CA SER A 282 12.21 -21.85 -6.09
C SER A 282 11.71 -22.50 -7.38
N LYS A 283 12.27 -23.66 -7.76
CA LYS A 283 11.91 -24.43 -8.97
C LYS A 283 10.88 -25.53 -8.68
N VAL A 284 10.60 -25.82 -7.42
CA VAL A 284 9.60 -26.83 -7.05
C VAL A 284 8.21 -26.33 -7.43
N PRO A 285 7.42 -27.12 -8.20
CA PRO A 285 6.06 -26.73 -8.55
C PRO A 285 5.15 -26.60 -7.31
N GLY A 286 4.11 -25.76 -7.41
CA GLY A 286 3.06 -25.66 -6.40
C GLY A 286 3.44 -24.79 -5.19
N LYS A 287 2.94 -25.14 -4.00
CA LYS A 287 2.99 -24.30 -2.79
C LYS A 287 4.41 -23.94 -2.33
N ILE A 288 5.36 -24.88 -2.43
CA ILE A 288 6.74 -24.68 -1.96
C ILE A 288 7.44 -23.61 -2.81
N GLY A 289 7.48 -23.78 -4.12
CA GLY A 289 8.10 -22.80 -5.02
C GLY A 289 7.39 -21.44 -4.97
N GLY A 290 6.06 -21.44 -4.88
CA GLY A 290 5.29 -20.22 -4.69
C GLY A 290 5.68 -19.48 -3.41
N LEU A 291 5.83 -20.17 -2.28
CA LEU A 291 6.25 -19.57 -1.01
C LEU A 291 7.68 -19.02 -1.08
N VAL A 292 8.61 -19.80 -1.67
CA VAL A 292 10.01 -19.36 -1.84
C VAL A 292 10.09 -18.13 -2.73
N ASN A 293 9.40 -18.11 -3.87
CA ASN A 293 9.37 -16.97 -4.78
C ASN A 293 8.70 -15.75 -4.14
N LYS A 294 7.63 -15.94 -3.37
CA LYS A 294 6.98 -14.85 -2.63
C LYS A 294 7.89 -14.26 -1.54
N ALA A 295 8.66 -15.09 -0.84
CA ALA A 295 9.55 -14.65 0.24
C ALA A 295 10.85 -14.02 -0.28
N PHE A 296 11.41 -14.55 -1.37
CA PHE A 296 12.76 -14.24 -1.85
C PHE A 296 12.80 -13.63 -3.26
N GLY A 297 11.66 -13.44 -3.90
CA GLY A 297 11.56 -12.77 -5.19
C GLY A 297 11.75 -11.27 -5.09
N ASN A 298 11.94 -10.62 -6.24
CA ASN A 298 12.07 -9.18 -6.36
C ASN A 298 10.69 -8.53 -6.59
N SER A 299 10.47 -7.40 -5.94
CA SER A 299 9.30 -6.55 -6.18
C SER A 299 9.62 -5.15 -5.69
N ALA A 300 10.08 -4.30 -6.58
CA ALA A 300 10.51 -2.95 -6.26
C ALA A 300 9.88 -1.93 -7.21
N TYR A 301 9.63 -0.75 -6.69
CA TYR A 301 9.38 0.46 -7.48
C TYR A 301 10.70 1.17 -7.74
N ALA A 302 10.84 1.84 -8.87
CA ALA A 302 11.92 2.79 -9.09
C ALA A 302 11.88 3.87 -7.99
N GLN A 303 13.03 4.18 -7.40
CA GLN A 303 13.09 5.13 -6.28
C GLN A 303 12.60 6.53 -6.68
N SER A 304 12.84 6.94 -7.93
CA SER A 304 12.37 8.20 -8.51
C SER A 304 10.86 8.42 -8.39
N MET A 305 10.07 7.34 -8.42
CA MET A 305 8.59 7.43 -8.34
C MET A 305 8.07 7.82 -6.96
N SER A 306 8.94 7.88 -5.94
CA SER A 306 8.58 8.11 -4.55
C SER A 306 9.25 9.35 -3.96
N VAL A 307 9.92 10.13 -4.82
CA VAL A 307 10.51 11.42 -4.47
C VAL A 307 9.59 12.53 -4.97
N TYR A 308 9.07 13.31 -4.05
CA TYR A 308 8.14 14.39 -4.33
C TYR A 308 8.70 15.69 -3.77
N GLU A 309 8.96 16.67 -4.64
CA GLU A 309 9.48 17.97 -4.23
C GLU A 309 8.46 18.70 -3.36
N GLY A 310 8.85 19.06 -2.12
CA GLY A 310 7.97 19.65 -1.11
C GLY A 310 7.37 18.64 -0.12
N ILE A 311 7.51 17.32 -0.33
CA ILE A 311 7.05 16.28 0.58
C ILE A 311 8.25 15.53 1.18
N ASP A 312 8.40 15.60 2.48
CA ASP A 312 9.47 14.94 3.23
C ASP A 312 8.87 13.95 4.24
N TYR A 313 8.59 12.71 3.78
CA TYR A 313 7.89 11.70 4.57
C TYR A 313 8.74 10.50 5.00
N GLN A 314 9.92 10.33 4.42
CA GLN A 314 10.81 9.18 4.67
C GLN A 314 11.64 9.39 5.93
N LYS A 315 10.97 9.61 7.07
CA LYS A 315 11.58 9.97 8.37
C LYS A 315 12.22 8.80 9.10
N VAL A 316 11.84 7.59 8.75
CA VAL A 316 12.22 6.36 9.47
C VAL A 316 12.97 5.44 8.50
N ASP A 317 14.26 5.21 8.77
CA ASP A 317 15.08 4.25 8.03
C ASP A 317 14.77 2.80 8.41
N LEU A 318 15.42 1.83 7.76
CA LEU A 318 15.18 0.41 7.99
C LEU A 318 15.41 0.01 9.46
N LYS A 319 16.51 0.43 10.05
CA LYS A 319 16.91 0.03 11.40
C LYS A 319 15.95 0.60 12.45
N GLU A 320 15.65 1.88 12.36
CA GLU A 320 14.71 2.54 13.26
C GLU A 320 13.29 2.00 13.07
N SER A 321 12.88 1.68 11.83
CA SER A 321 11.58 1.11 11.56
C SER A 321 11.40 -0.27 12.23
N ILE A 322 12.42 -1.11 12.17
CA ILE A 322 12.41 -2.42 12.83
C ILE A 322 12.39 -2.24 14.36
N ARG A 323 13.18 -1.30 14.89
CA ARG A 323 13.18 -0.99 16.34
C ARG A 323 11.80 -0.57 16.82
N ARG A 324 11.09 0.28 16.09
CA ARG A 324 9.71 0.70 16.40
C ARG A 324 8.69 -0.43 16.28
N THR A 325 8.95 -1.37 15.36
CA THR A 325 8.04 -2.49 15.11
C THR A 325 8.15 -3.58 16.16
N GLU A 326 9.37 -3.92 16.62
CA GLU A 326 9.67 -5.05 17.50
C GLU A 326 9.83 -4.66 18.97
N GLY A 327 10.15 -3.40 19.25
CA GLY A 327 10.22 -2.82 20.61
C GLY A 327 8.89 -2.25 21.01
#